data_e8fb9e9857aaeb2c4224e54fcfc10484
#
_entry.id   e8fb9e9857aaeb2c4224e54fcfc10484
#
_cell.length_a   1.000
_cell.length_b   1.000
_cell.length_c   1.000
_cell.angle_alpha   90.00
_cell.angle_beta   90.00
_cell.angle_gamma   90.00
#
_symmetry.space_group_name_H-M   'P 1'
#
loop_
_entity.id
_entity.type
_entity.pdbx_description
1 polymer ?
#
loop_
_entity_poly.entity_id
_entity_poly.type
_entity_poly.pdbx_seq_one_letter_code
_entity_poly.pdbx_strand_id
1 'polypeptide(L)' 'MQPDDLQRLLTTAMPFGKHKGQIIADLPGQYLNWFAREGFPKGEIGRLLQLMQEIDHNGLSSLLEPLRTKKI' A
#
# COMPACT_ATOMS: atom_id res chain seq x y z
N MET A 1 11.64 -3.23 -6.76
CA MET A 1 11.22 -2.30 -5.71
C MET A 1 12.30 -1.26 -5.50
N GLN A 2 11.92 -0.01 -5.38
CA GLN A 2 12.88 1.05 -5.14
C GLN A 2 13.14 1.22 -3.66
N PRO A 3 14.29 1.77 -3.28
CA PRO A 3 14.65 1.84 -1.86
C PRO A 3 13.65 2.60 -0.99
N ASP A 4 12.97 3.60 -1.53
CA ASP A 4 12.04 4.39 -0.73
C ASP A 4 10.58 3.97 -0.89
N ASP A 5 10.32 2.85 -1.56
CA ASP A 5 8.93 2.42 -1.77
C ASP A 5 8.20 2.12 -0.47
N LEU A 6 8.86 1.49 0.47
CA LEU A 6 8.21 1.19 1.74
C LEU A 6 7.81 2.47 2.47
N GLN A 7 8.66 3.47 2.41
CA GLN A 7 8.34 4.76 3.01
C GLN A 7 7.15 5.39 2.30
N ARG A 8 7.08 5.27 0.99
CA ARG A 8 5.96 5.84 0.24
C ARG A 8 4.64 5.17 0.59
N LEU A 9 4.66 3.88 0.87
CA LEU A 9 3.44 3.19 1.29
C LEU A 9 2.87 3.78 2.58
N LEU A 10 3.74 4.30 3.42
CA LEU A 10 3.34 4.87 4.71
C LEU A 10 2.99 6.34 4.64
N THR A 11 3.30 7.01 3.54
CA THR A 11 3.09 8.45 3.45
C THR A 11 2.15 8.86 2.33
N THR A 12 1.79 7.94 1.43
CA THR A 12 0.93 8.27 0.30
C THR A 12 -0.51 7.92 0.63
N ALA A 13 -1.41 8.89 0.47
CA ALA A 13 -2.83 8.68 0.70
C ALA A 13 -3.51 8.22 -0.57
N MET A 14 -4.54 7.40 -0.42
CA MET A 14 -5.35 6.95 -1.53
C MET A 14 -6.05 8.16 -2.16
N PRO A 15 -5.89 8.38 -3.48
CA PRO A 15 -6.41 9.59 -4.09
C PRO A 15 -7.86 9.51 -4.53
N PHE A 16 -8.48 8.34 -4.48
CA PHE A 16 -9.86 8.20 -4.95
C PHE A 16 -10.52 6.98 -4.30
N GLY A 17 -11.78 6.80 -4.59
CA GLY A 17 -12.53 5.64 -4.14
C GLY A 17 -13.01 5.76 -2.71
N LYS A 18 -13.59 4.68 -2.19
CA LYS A 18 -14.18 4.73 -0.86
C LYS A 18 -13.16 4.84 0.25
N HIS A 19 -11.89 4.60 -0.05
CA HIS A 19 -10.83 4.75 0.95
C HIS A 19 -9.97 5.98 0.69
N LYS A 20 -10.52 6.95 -0.04
CA LYS A 20 -9.79 8.18 -0.33
C LYS A 20 -9.30 8.83 0.96
N GLY A 21 -8.05 9.22 0.97
CA GLY A 21 -7.43 9.86 2.13
C GLY A 21 -6.75 8.90 3.08
N GLN A 22 -7.01 7.60 2.94
CA GLN A 22 -6.37 6.62 3.80
C GLN A 22 -4.99 6.28 3.28
N ILE A 23 -4.02 6.13 4.17
CA ILE A 23 -2.65 5.78 3.79
C ILE A 23 -2.65 4.38 3.16
N ILE A 24 -1.88 4.20 2.09
CA ILE A 24 -1.89 2.94 1.35
C ILE A 24 -1.54 1.76 2.24
N ALA A 25 -0.59 1.92 3.15
CA ALA A 25 -0.20 0.84 4.04
C ALA A 25 -1.31 0.43 5.00
N ASP A 26 -2.33 1.27 5.16
CA ASP A 26 -3.45 0.99 6.07
C ASP A 26 -4.69 0.48 5.33
N LEU A 27 -4.61 0.28 4.03
CA LEU A 27 -5.77 -0.20 3.29
C LEU A 27 -6.08 -1.65 3.65
N PRO A 28 -7.38 -2.02 3.71
CA PRO A 28 -7.75 -3.40 4.02
C PRO A 28 -7.27 -4.37 2.95
N GLY A 29 -6.89 -5.57 3.37
CA GLY A 29 -6.46 -6.60 2.43
C GLY A 29 -7.51 -6.92 1.38
N GLN A 30 -8.78 -6.90 1.76
CA GLN A 30 -9.87 -7.18 0.81
C GLN A 30 -9.90 -6.16 -0.31
N TYR A 31 -9.65 -4.90 0.01
CA TYR A 31 -9.63 -3.85 -0.99
C TYR A 31 -8.44 -4.03 -1.94
N LEU A 32 -7.28 -4.37 -1.39
CA LEU A 32 -6.11 -4.64 -2.22
C LEU A 32 -6.33 -5.85 -3.12
N ASN A 33 -6.96 -6.89 -2.61
CA ASN A 33 -7.26 -8.08 -3.40
C ASN A 33 -8.26 -7.76 -4.51
N TRP A 34 -9.17 -6.82 -4.27
CA TRP A 34 -10.11 -6.40 -5.30
C TRP A 34 -9.36 -5.83 -6.50
N PHE A 35 -8.35 -4.99 -6.25
CA PHE A 35 -7.53 -4.47 -7.35
C PHE A 35 -6.77 -5.58 -8.06
N ALA A 36 -6.32 -6.59 -7.32
CA ALA A 36 -5.61 -7.70 -7.95
C ALA A 36 -6.51 -8.45 -8.94
N ARG A 37 -7.81 -8.52 -8.66
CA ARG A 37 -8.75 -9.17 -9.56
C ARG A 37 -9.18 -8.26 -10.69
N GLU A 38 -9.44 -6.99 -10.41
CA GLU A 38 -10.02 -6.07 -11.39
C GLU A 38 -8.96 -5.32 -12.19
N GLY A 39 -7.74 -5.30 -11.71
CA GLY A 39 -6.67 -4.55 -12.36
C GLY A 39 -6.28 -3.33 -11.56
N PHE A 40 -4.97 -3.07 -11.49
CA PHE A 40 -4.48 -1.92 -10.76
C PHE A 40 -4.56 -0.67 -11.63
N PRO A 41 -4.76 0.51 -11.02
CA PRO A 41 -4.71 1.76 -11.77
C PRO A 41 -3.35 1.95 -12.41
N LYS A 42 -3.30 2.79 -13.43
CA LYS A 42 -2.04 3.12 -14.06
C LYS A 42 -1.28 4.13 -13.24
N GLY A 43 0.01 4.22 -13.48
CA GLY A 43 0.85 5.22 -12.85
C GLY A 43 1.37 4.80 -11.50
N GLU A 44 1.90 5.76 -10.79
CA GLU A 44 2.57 5.51 -9.52
C GLU A 44 1.63 4.91 -8.47
N ILE A 45 0.38 5.38 -8.43
CA ILE A 45 -0.54 4.85 -7.44
C ILE A 45 -0.80 3.37 -7.68
N GLY A 46 -0.90 2.94 -8.93
CA GLY A 46 -1.10 1.53 -9.23
C GLY A 46 0.09 0.69 -8.83
N ARG A 47 1.29 1.22 -9.04
CA ARG A 47 2.51 0.51 -8.67
C ARG A 47 2.58 0.32 -7.15
N LEU A 48 2.24 1.36 -6.40
CA LEU A 48 2.25 1.25 -4.95
C LEU A 48 1.18 0.31 -4.43
N LEU A 49 -0.01 0.35 -5.03
CA LEU A 49 -1.08 -0.57 -4.62
C LEU A 49 -0.69 -2.02 -4.89
N GLN A 50 -0.05 -2.27 -6.02
CA GLN A 50 0.38 -3.62 -6.34
C GLN A 50 1.44 -4.10 -5.35
N LEU A 51 2.38 -3.24 -5.01
CA LEU A 51 3.40 -3.60 -4.04
C LEU A 51 2.79 -3.90 -2.68
N MET A 52 1.85 -3.06 -2.24
CA MET A 52 1.21 -3.28 -0.95
C MET A 52 0.40 -4.57 -0.94
N GLN A 53 -0.27 -4.87 -2.05
CA GLN A 53 -1.02 -6.11 -2.15
C GLN A 53 -0.10 -7.31 -2.02
N GLU A 54 1.07 -7.26 -2.63
CA GLU A 54 2.03 -8.35 -2.53
C GLU A 54 2.56 -8.51 -1.11
N ILE A 55 2.83 -7.40 -0.45
CA ILE A 55 3.30 -7.45 0.94
C ILE A 55 2.23 -8.07 1.83
N ASP A 56 0.99 -7.63 1.68
CA ASP A 56 -0.10 -8.13 2.49
C ASP A 56 -0.37 -9.61 2.21
N HIS A 57 -0.40 -9.97 0.94
CA HIS A 57 -0.71 -11.34 0.52
C HIS A 57 0.33 -12.33 1.04
N ASN A 58 1.59 -11.94 1.09
CA ASN A 58 2.66 -12.81 1.54
C ASN A 58 2.91 -12.73 3.05
N GLY A 59 2.07 -12.02 3.76
CA GLY A 59 2.21 -11.93 5.21
C GLY A 59 3.42 -11.14 5.65
N LEU A 60 3.88 -10.21 4.82
CA LEU A 60 5.08 -9.45 5.10
C LEU A 60 4.80 -8.06 5.66
N SER A 61 3.60 -7.81 6.14
CA SER A 61 3.25 -6.49 6.66
C SER A 61 4.19 -6.05 7.79
N SER A 62 4.78 -6.99 8.48
CA SER A 62 5.72 -6.65 9.55
C SER A 62 6.94 -5.89 9.05
N LEU A 63 7.22 -5.94 7.75
CA LEU A 63 8.30 -5.14 7.19
C LEU A 63 8.09 -3.65 7.39
N LEU A 64 6.83 -3.23 7.55
CA LEU A 64 6.51 -1.83 7.71
C LEU A 64 6.53 -1.37 9.16
N GLU A 65 6.52 -2.29 10.10
CA GLU A 65 6.43 -1.92 11.51
C GLU A 65 7.57 -1.03 11.99
N PRO A 66 8.83 -1.33 11.68
CA PRO A 66 9.89 -0.45 12.12
C PRO A 66 9.77 0.99 11.60
N LEU A 67 9.23 1.15 10.40
CA LEU A 67 9.03 2.47 9.83
C LEU A 67 7.87 3.18 10.50
N ARG A 68 6.82 2.44 10.85
CA ARG A 68 5.67 3.04 11.52
C ARG A 68 6.02 3.57 12.89
N THR A 69 6.87 2.86 13.61
CA THR A 69 7.17 3.24 14.97
C THR A 69 8.35 4.19 15.07
N LYS A 70 8.92 4.56 13.97
CA LYS A 70 10.14 5.31 13.99
C LYS A 70 9.97 6.74 14.41
N LYS A 71 8.84 7.29 14.25
CA LYS A 71 8.66 8.70 14.46
C LYS A 71 8.58 8.98 15.88
N ILE A 72 8.99 8.63 16.76
CA ILE A 72 8.84 9.08 18.08
C ILE A 72 9.59 10.32 18.43
#